data_54ece83f28b2e72fb5f99fea2a567604
#
_entry.id   54ece83f28b2e72fb5f99fea2a567604
#
_cell.length_a   1.000
_cell.length_b   1.000
_cell.length_c   1.000
_cell.angle_alpha   90.00
_cell.angle_beta   90.00
_cell.angle_gamma   90.00
#
_symmetry.space_group_name_H-M   'P 1'
#
loop_
_entity.id
_entity.type
_entity.pdbx_description
1 polymer ?
#
loop_
_entity_poly.entity_id
_entity_poly.type
_entity_poly.pdbx_seq_one_letter_code
_entity_poly.pdbx_strand_id
1 'polypeptide(L)'
;MADNRNKIEKKPRGSAPSPARPSGRGTSSPDDNETNGYYANAARNFRYAKYLTILLLIIFLLFTISFNRREITIENLQYLMKFISFTNTETSISATKINYASSDNTQLELFIGDLCYLSPQGYALYDSRGNTILSDQTLKYSNPILNVSSKFALCYDLGGNTYSVFNTFAHLASETLEYAITDGDIADDGSFAIGTSTREYRTAVQLYDSDFKLISRVLREDYLCDVKLRPDGSEVAIMTVGSVNGGFMTTVEILELGADKIKYSTTFPGLGYNIYLTESGFAVVSDNDIRFYDASLELVSSLGHGSSLVMTDCSEKYLTCVYSTGIVGNNYRVIVYDPTGRTVCEVDVSGKLAALSHDDTGDYIFVLSGSDVTRINLVNRKVGTINVGSGGFDILVQAPSSFLVAMSNYALTCTPADFAEHYIDSN
;
A
#
# COMPACT_ATOMS: atom_id res chain seq x y z
N MET A 1 -57.53 18.64 -42.74
CA MET A 1 -58.42 17.49 -43.01
C MET A 1 -58.50 16.72 -41.74
N ALA A 2 -59.55 16.93 -41.08
CA ALA A 2 -60.58 16.06 -40.50
C ALA A 2 -60.03 15.23 -39.32
N ASP A 3 -60.25 15.57 -38.08
CA ASP A 3 -61.54 15.60 -37.29
C ASP A 3 -62.10 14.18 -37.14
N ASN A 4 -62.10 13.66 -35.95
CA ASN A 4 -63.29 13.13 -35.34
C ASN A 4 -63.14 12.80 -33.84
N ARG A 5 -63.84 13.60 -33.10
CA ARG A 5 -64.44 13.37 -31.78
C ARG A 5 -65.31 12.12 -31.80
N ASN A 6 -65.41 11.43 -30.68
CA ASN A 6 -66.70 11.00 -30.15
C ASN A 6 -66.72 10.84 -28.62
N LYS A 7 -67.56 11.63 -28.10
CA LYS A 7 -68.26 11.67 -26.79
C LYS A 7 -69.41 10.68 -26.81
N ILE A 8 -69.77 10.04 -25.71
CA ILE A 8 -71.12 9.56 -25.33
C ILE A 8 -70.95 9.00 -23.88
N GLU A 9 -71.63 9.28 -22.92
CA GLU A 9 -72.86 9.82 -22.39
C GLU A 9 -73.25 9.02 -21.14
N LYS A 10 -73.82 9.70 -20.17
CA LYS A 10 -74.30 9.23 -18.89
C LYS A 10 -75.73 8.67 -18.93
N LYS A 11 -75.99 7.75 -17.95
CA LYS A 11 -77.25 7.61 -17.15
C LYS A 11 -78.00 6.31 -17.35
N PRO A 12 -78.98 5.92 -16.42
CA PRO A 12 -79.14 6.28 -15.00
C PRO A 12 -79.45 5.11 -14.02
N ARG A 13 -79.54 5.47 -12.77
CA ARG A 13 -80.18 4.93 -11.56
C ARG A 13 -81.18 3.77 -11.71
N GLY A 14 -80.99 2.77 -10.82
CA GLY A 14 -82.01 1.88 -10.31
C GLY A 14 -81.79 1.61 -8.83
N SER A 15 -82.76 2.02 -8.03
CA SER A 15 -82.83 1.92 -6.58
C SER A 15 -83.44 0.61 -6.12
N ALA A 16 -82.90 0.09 -5.03
CA ALA A 16 -83.57 -0.66 -3.92
C ALA A 16 -83.05 -2.12 -3.70
N PRO A 17 -83.24 -2.74 -2.54
CA PRO A 17 -83.38 -2.25 -1.16
C PRO A 17 -82.37 -2.86 -0.19
N SER A 18 -82.22 -2.31 0.99
CA SER A 18 -81.47 -2.83 2.13
C SER A 18 -82.03 -4.12 2.66
N PRO A 19 -81.16 -5.08 3.04
CA PRO A 19 -81.53 -6.06 4.06
C PRO A 19 -80.87 -5.72 5.41
N ALA A 20 -81.64 -6.08 6.40
CA ALA A 20 -81.50 -5.90 7.82
C ALA A 20 -80.16 -6.17 8.45
N ARG A 21 -79.80 -5.36 9.45
CA ARG A 21 -78.74 -5.68 10.45
C ARG A 21 -79.14 -6.93 11.26
N PRO A 22 -78.29 -7.88 11.47
CA PRO A 22 -78.30 -8.68 12.65
C PRO A 22 -77.52 -7.99 13.77
N SER A 23 -78.20 -7.70 14.86
CA SER A 23 -77.59 -7.37 16.13
C SER A 23 -76.86 -8.58 16.69
N GLY A 24 -75.58 -8.66 16.44
CA GLY A 24 -74.68 -9.63 17.10
C GLY A 24 -73.91 -8.87 18.18
N ARG A 25 -74.33 -9.00 19.43
CA ARG A 25 -73.52 -8.73 20.61
C ARG A 25 -72.31 -9.66 20.55
N GLY A 26 -71.22 -9.20 20.01
CA GLY A 26 -69.90 -9.83 20.19
C GLY A 26 -69.40 -9.48 21.58
N THR A 27 -69.46 -10.42 22.47
CA THR A 27 -68.69 -10.41 23.73
C THR A 27 -67.22 -10.43 23.34
N SER A 28 -66.56 -9.26 23.47
CA SER A 28 -65.09 -9.21 23.46
C SER A 28 -64.59 -10.03 24.62
N SER A 29 -63.87 -11.11 24.32
CA SER A 29 -63.16 -11.88 25.34
C SER A 29 -62.15 -11.02 26.07
N PRO A 30 -61.99 -11.18 27.40
CA PRO A 30 -61.00 -10.44 28.17
C PRO A 30 -59.58 -10.57 27.67
N ASP A 31 -59.24 -11.66 26.97
CA ASP A 31 -57.92 -12.00 26.43
C ASP A 31 -57.44 -11.05 25.30
N ASP A 32 -58.37 -10.53 24.45
CA ASP A 32 -57.96 -9.66 23.34
C ASP A 32 -57.49 -8.25 23.80
N ASN A 33 -58.00 -7.79 24.97
CA ASN A 33 -57.59 -6.52 25.54
C ASN A 33 -56.26 -6.63 26.31
N GLU A 34 -55.94 -7.77 26.92
CA GLU A 34 -54.67 -8.00 27.62
C GLU A 34 -53.53 -8.21 26.63
N THR A 35 -53.75 -8.99 25.55
CA THR A 35 -52.74 -9.16 24.48
C THR A 35 -52.47 -7.86 23.77
N ASN A 36 -53.44 -7.02 23.46
CA ASN A 36 -53.21 -5.71 22.86
C ASN A 36 -52.45 -4.76 23.80
N GLY A 37 -52.72 -4.82 25.12
CA GLY A 37 -51.98 -4.07 26.13
C GLY A 37 -50.50 -4.47 26.24
N TYR A 38 -50.22 -5.76 26.17
CA TYR A 38 -48.85 -6.28 26.18
C TYR A 38 -48.05 -5.82 24.98
N TYR A 39 -48.58 -5.97 23.76
CA TYR A 39 -47.90 -5.51 22.55
C TYR A 39 -47.71 -3.99 22.50
N ALA A 40 -48.67 -3.22 22.99
CA ALA A 40 -48.54 -1.77 23.10
C ALA A 40 -47.46 -1.36 24.10
N ASN A 41 -47.33 -2.05 25.23
CA ASN A 41 -46.25 -1.83 26.20
C ASN A 41 -44.89 -2.28 25.67
N ALA A 42 -44.84 -3.43 25.02
CA ALA A 42 -43.60 -3.91 24.36
C ALA A 42 -43.13 -2.93 23.28
N ALA A 43 -44.02 -2.44 22.42
CA ALA A 43 -43.72 -1.45 21.39
C ALA A 43 -43.23 -0.12 21.99
N ARG A 44 -43.82 0.30 23.13
CA ARG A 44 -43.38 1.49 23.84
C ARG A 44 -41.99 1.31 24.44
N ASN A 45 -41.72 0.19 25.09
CA ASN A 45 -40.41 -0.12 25.66
C ASN A 45 -39.34 -0.24 24.57
N PHE A 46 -39.65 -0.82 23.41
CA PHE A 46 -38.74 -0.89 22.26
C PHE A 46 -38.41 0.48 21.70
N ARG A 47 -39.41 1.40 21.71
CA ARG A 47 -39.20 2.81 21.30
C ARG A 47 -38.27 3.54 22.27
N TYR A 48 -38.44 3.36 23.58
CA TYR A 48 -37.55 3.93 24.59
C TYR A 48 -36.12 3.33 24.49
N ALA A 49 -36.00 2.01 24.31
CA ALA A 49 -34.71 1.34 24.10
C ALA A 49 -33.98 1.92 22.87
N LYS A 50 -34.72 2.11 21.77
CA LYS A 50 -34.16 2.71 20.54
C LYS A 50 -33.63 4.15 20.80
N TYR A 51 -34.40 5.00 21.48
CA TYR A 51 -33.92 6.34 21.78
C TYR A 51 -32.76 6.36 22.78
N LEU A 52 -32.75 5.44 23.75
CA LEU A 52 -31.65 5.30 24.69
C LEU A 52 -30.38 4.86 23.95
N THR A 53 -30.47 3.91 23.02
CA THR A 53 -29.33 3.46 22.20
C THR A 53 -28.79 4.59 21.34
N ILE A 54 -29.66 5.37 20.69
CA ILE A 54 -29.26 6.54 19.90
C ILE A 54 -28.58 7.59 20.79
N LEU A 55 -29.12 7.85 21.98
CA LEU A 55 -28.52 8.79 22.93
C LEU A 55 -27.11 8.34 23.37
N LEU A 56 -26.95 7.04 23.71
CA LEU A 56 -25.66 6.47 24.09
C LEU A 56 -24.65 6.56 22.94
N LEU A 57 -25.08 6.31 21.70
CA LEU A 57 -24.25 6.42 20.51
C LEU A 57 -23.80 7.86 20.28
N ILE A 58 -24.68 8.84 20.47
CA ILE A 58 -24.34 10.28 20.39
C ILE A 58 -23.31 10.65 21.48
N ILE A 59 -23.53 10.21 22.73
CA ILE A 59 -22.61 10.47 23.83
C ILE A 59 -21.24 9.84 23.57
N PHE A 60 -21.21 8.61 23.09
CA PHE A 60 -19.98 7.93 22.69
C PHE A 60 -19.24 8.69 21.59
N LEU A 61 -19.96 9.15 20.56
CA LEU A 61 -19.40 9.91 19.45
C LEU A 61 -18.85 11.26 19.91
N LEU A 62 -19.57 11.98 20.77
CA LEU A 62 -19.09 13.23 21.38
C LEU A 62 -17.87 13.01 22.27
N PHE A 63 -17.84 11.92 23.03
CA PHE A 63 -16.69 11.56 23.85
C PHE A 63 -15.46 11.24 22.98
N THR A 64 -15.63 10.46 21.93
CA THR A 64 -14.56 10.12 20.97
C THR A 64 -14.00 11.37 20.29
N ILE A 65 -14.88 12.27 19.83
CA ILE A 65 -14.47 13.55 19.23
C ILE A 65 -13.75 14.44 20.26
N SER A 66 -14.23 14.47 21.50
CA SER A 66 -13.62 15.28 22.56
C SER A 66 -12.25 14.78 22.97
N PHE A 67 -12.07 13.46 23.00
CA PHE A 67 -10.80 12.82 23.38
C PHE A 67 -9.75 12.92 22.28
N ASN A 68 -10.16 12.75 21.03
CA ASN A 68 -9.28 12.82 19.85
C ASN A 68 -9.39 14.15 19.08
N ARG A 69 -9.71 15.21 19.78
CA ARG A 69 -10.00 16.53 19.22
C ARG A 69 -8.87 17.16 18.40
N ARG A 70 -7.61 16.72 18.61
CA ARG A 70 -6.45 17.17 17.84
C ARG A 70 -6.28 16.42 16.52
N GLU A 71 -6.89 15.24 16.40
CA GLU A 71 -6.74 14.33 15.26
C GLU A 71 -7.98 14.35 14.35
N ILE A 72 -9.15 14.74 14.90
CA ILE A 72 -10.40 14.84 14.15
C ILE A 72 -10.60 16.27 13.66
N THR A 73 -9.96 16.59 12.53
CA THR A 73 -10.27 17.81 11.75
C THR A 73 -11.31 17.49 10.68
N ILE A 74 -11.91 18.53 10.07
CA ILE A 74 -12.88 18.34 8.97
C ILE A 74 -12.18 17.70 7.76
N GLU A 75 -10.93 18.05 7.52
CA GLU A 75 -10.09 17.46 6.47
C GLU A 75 -9.87 15.96 6.71
N ASN A 76 -9.53 15.57 7.93
CA ASN A 76 -9.35 14.15 8.32
C ASN A 76 -10.66 13.35 8.23
N LEU A 77 -11.81 13.98 8.53
CA LEU A 77 -13.11 13.35 8.38
C LEU A 77 -13.48 13.13 6.90
N GLN A 78 -13.16 14.08 6.03
CA GLN A 78 -13.31 13.91 4.58
C GLN A 78 -12.40 12.80 4.05
N TYR A 79 -11.21 12.67 4.62
CA TYR A 79 -10.27 11.62 4.31
C TYR A 79 -10.78 10.25 4.78
N LEU A 80 -11.34 10.16 5.99
CA LEU A 80 -11.99 8.93 6.48
C LEU A 80 -13.13 8.49 5.56
N MET A 81 -13.88 9.42 4.96
CA MET A 81 -14.93 9.10 3.99
C MET A 81 -14.36 8.49 2.69
N LYS A 82 -13.13 8.79 2.34
CA LYS A 82 -12.41 8.17 1.20
C LYS A 82 -12.21 6.65 1.42
N PHE A 83 -12.00 6.21 2.66
CA PHE A 83 -11.89 4.78 3.02
C PHE A 83 -13.23 4.07 3.20
N ILE A 84 -14.30 4.83 3.46
CA ILE A 84 -15.66 4.27 3.64
C ILE A 84 -16.41 4.17 2.31
N SER A 85 -15.94 4.82 1.24
CA SER A 85 -16.54 4.67 -0.08
C SER A 85 -16.28 3.24 -0.59
N PHE A 86 -17.32 2.41 -0.52
CA PHE A 86 -17.38 1.01 -0.96
C PHE A 86 -17.26 0.82 -2.48
N THR A 87 -16.93 1.84 -3.20
CA THR A 87 -16.61 1.76 -4.61
C THR A 87 -15.10 1.83 -4.74
N ASN A 88 -14.50 0.84 -5.39
CA ASN A 88 -13.17 0.92 -5.99
C ASN A 88 -13.15 2.09 -7.01
N THR A 89 -13.32 3.28 -6.54
CA THR A 89 -13.00 4.47 -7.32
C THR A 89 -11.49 4.51 -7.27
N GLU A 90 -10.86 4.05 -8.32
CA GLU A 90 -9.49 4.41 -8.64
C GLU A 90 -9.39 5.90 -8.37
N THR A 91 -8.64 6.27 -7.33
CA THR A 91 -8.43 7.68 -7.00
C THR A 91 -7.49 8.22 -8.06
N SER A 92 -8.08 8.60 -9.21
CA SER A 92 -7.32 9.24 -10.26
C SER A 92 -6.78 10.56 -9.72
N ILE A 93 -5.47 10.69 -9.76
CA ILE A 93 -4.80 11.96 -9.43
C ILE A 93 -5.34 13.02 -10.38
N SER A 94 -5.95 14.05 -9.83
CA SER A 94 -6.63 15.09 -10.62
C SER A 94 -5.74 16.30 -10.93
N ALA A 95 -4.63 16.44 -10.20
CA ALA A 95 -3.67 17.51 -10.45
C ALA A 95 -2.71 17.12 -11.58
N THR A 96 -2.45 18.04 -12.49
CA THR A 96 -1.43 17.83 -13.52
C THR A 96 -0.02 17.85 -12.92
N LYS A 97 0.16 18.55 -11.81
CA LYS A 97 1.43 18.66 -11.06
C LYS A 97 1.16 18.79 -9.57
N ILE A 98 1.92 18.06 -8.78
CA ILE A 98 1.99 18.20 -7.33
C ILE A 98 3.33 18.85 -7.01
N ASN A 99 3.32 20.08 -6.50
CA ASN A 99 4.56 20.79 -6.19
C ASN A 99 5.04 20.46 -4.78
N TYR A 100 6.34 20.27 -4.63
CA TYR A 100 7.02 20.08 -3.34
C TYR A 100 8.35 20.84 -3.31
N ALA A 101 8.95 20.97 -2.13
CA ALA A 101 10.22 21.65 -1.99
C ALA A 101 11.35 20.81 -2.61
N SER A 102 12.19 21.44 -3.43
CA SER A 102 13.40 20.79 -3.92
C SER A 102 14.39 20.57 -2.77
N SER A 103 14.86 19.35 -2.61
CA SER A 103 15.88 19.01 -1.63
C SER A 103 16.74 17.87 -2.16
N ASP A 104 18.01 17.84 -1.77
CA ASP A 104 18.84 16.65 -1.94
C ASP A 104 18.33 15.57 -0.99
N ASN A 105 18.45 14.30 -1.35
CA ASN A 105 17.97 13.15 -0.59
C ASN A 105 16.46 13.18 -0.32
N THR A 106 15.65 13.54 -1.31
CA THR A 106 14.20 13.45 -1.23
C THR A 106 13.75 12.02 -1.51
N GLN A 107 12.88 11.50 -0.65
CA GLN A 107 12.16 10.23 -0.84
C GLN A 107 10.69 10.54 -1.15
N LEU A 108 10.15 9.82 -2.11
CA LEU A 108 8.77 9.97 -2.57
C LEU A 108 8.14 8.59 -2.69
N GLU A 109 6.93 8.47 -2.17
CA GLU A 109 6.14 7.23 -2.26
C GLU A 109 4.66 7.58 -2.44
N LEU A 110 3.87 6.66 -3.00
CA LEU A 110 2.43 6.78 -3.02
C LEU A 110 1.80 6.05 -1.83
N PHE A 111 0.97 6.78 -1.10
CA PHE A 111 0.28 6.30 0.07
C PHE A 111 -1.23 6.46 -0.11
N ILE A 112 -1.92 5.39 -0.51
CA ILE A 112 -3.37 5.38 -0.79
C ILE A 112 -3.76 6.47 -1.81
N GLY A 113 -2.93 6.62 -2.85
CA GLY A 113 -3.13 7.60 -3.92
C GLY A 113 -2.74 9.03 -3.58
N ASP A 114 -2.22 9.28 -2.39
CA ASP A 114 -1.63 10.55 -1.97
C ASP A 114 -0.10 10.46 -2.06
N LEU A 115 0.54 11.59 -2.31
CA LEU A 115 1.99 11.67 -2.46
C LEU A 115 2.64 11.92 -1.10
N CYS A 116 3.36 10.92 -0.57
CA CYS A 116 4.28 11.07 0.54
C CYS A 116 5.58 11.72 0.06
N TYR A 117 6.03 12.70 0.81
CA TYR A 117 7.30 13.38 0.62
C TYR A 117 8.08 13.37 1.92
N LEU A 118 9.28 12.85 1.89
CA LEU A 118 10.23 12.92 2.99
C LEU A 118 11.53 13.53 2.52
N SER A 119 12.05 14.48 3.28
CA SER A 119 13.32 15.15 3.02
C SER A 119 14.08 15.41 4.31
N PRO A 120 15.36 15.86 4.26
CA PRO A 120 16.07 16.29 5.45
C PRO A 120 15.39 17.38 6.28
N GLN A 121 14.43 18.12 5.68
CA GLN A 121 13.71 19.22 6.32
C GLN A 121 12.38 18.79 6.96
N GLY A 122 11.85 17.59 6.65
CA GLY A 122 10.61 17.12 7.23
C GLY A 122 9.81 16.22 6.29
N TYR A 123 8.63 15.83 6.78
CA TYR A 123 7.64 15.01 6.12
C TYR A 123 6.46 15.85 5.64
N ALA A 124 5.88 15.49 4.49
CA ALA A 124 4.63 16.04 4.00
C ALA A 124 3.82 14.98 3.23
N LEU A 125 2.50 15.06 3.36
CA LEU A 125 1.55 14.27 2.59
C LEU A 125 0.69 15.21 1.75
N TYR A 126 0.63 14.98 0.45
CA TYR A 126 -0.15 15.77 -0.50
C TYR A 126 -1.29 14.93 -1.07
N ASP A 127 -2.49 15.51 -1.11
CA ASP A 127 -3.64 14.86 -1.76
C ASP A 127 -3.48 14.80 -3.28
N SER A 128 -4.37 14.07 -3.94
CA SER A 128 -4.41 13.94 -5.41
C SER A 128 -4.63 15.28 -6.15
N ARG A 129 -4.92 16.39 -5.45
CA ARG A 129 -5.05 17.74 -5.99
C ARG A 129 -3.83 18.60 -5.73
N GLY A 130 -2.84 18.07 -4.99
CA GLY A 130 -1.62 18.78 -4.61
C GLY A 130 -1.76 19.66 -3.36
N ASN A 131 -2.83 19.52 -2.58
CA ASN A 131 -2.96 20.20 -1.28
C ASN A 131 -2.22 19.41 -0.21
N THR A 132 -1.58 20.10 0.72
CA THR A 132 -0.95 19.45 1.88
C THR A 132 -2.03 18.98 2.86
N ILE A 133 -2.07 17.68 3.14
CA ILE A 133 -2.96 17.04 4.13
C ILE A 133 -2.30 17.06 5.50
N LEU A 134 -1.05 16.60 5.54
CA LEU A 134 -0.25 16.47 6.76
C LEU A 134 1.14 16.99 6.49
N SER A 135 1.74 17.68 7.45
CA SER A 135 3.17 18.04 7.37
C SER A 135 3.80 18.07 8.76
N ASP A 136 5.01 17.56 8.86
CA ASP A 136 5.83 17.65 10.07
C ASP A 136 7.23 18.14 9.70
N GLN A 137 7.49 19.41 9.99
CA GLN A 137 8.79 20.07 9.77
C GLN A 137 9.71 19.96 10.98
N THR A 138 9.30 19.26 12.03
CA THR A 138 10.14 19.04 13.22
C THR A 138 11.13 17.91 13.01
N LEU A 139 10.84 16.99 12.09
CA LEU A 139 11.75 15.92 11.70
C LEU A 139 12.98 16.49 11.04
N LYS A 140 14.13 15.99 11.46
CA LYS A 140 15.44 16.37 10.90
C LYS A 140 16.25 15.09 10.70
N TYR A 141 16.27 14.62 9.49
CA TYR A 141 17.03 13.44 9.09
C TYR A 141 18.21 13.86 8.21
N SER A 142 19.35 13.26 8.43
CA SER A 142 20.53 13.48 7.58
C SER A 142 20.42 12.68 6.29
N ASN A 143 19.91 11.47 6.41
CA ASN A 143 19.74 10.52 5.31
C ASN A 143 18.37 9.85 5.40
N PRO A 144 17.30 10.57 5.02
CA PRO A 144 15.93 10.11 5.18
C PRO A 144 15.62 8.89 4.32
N ILE A 145 14.98 7.90 4.91
CA ILE A 145 14.39 6.75 4.22
C ILE A 145 12.89 6.71 4.54
N LEU A 146 12.10 6.45 3.52
CA LEU A 146 10.64 6.35 3.58
C LEU A 146 10.22 4.96 3.09
N ASN A 147 9.63 4.16 3.98
CA ASN A 147 8.99 2.91 3.63
C ASN A 147 7.49 3.02 3.90
N VAL A 148 6.67 2.63 2.93
CA VAL A 148 5.22 2.79 2.97
C VAL A 148 4.55 1.43 2.82
N SER A 149 3.61 1.14 3.71
CA SER A 149 2.66 0.04 3.56
C SER A 149 1.31 0.59 3.08
N SER A 150 0.30 -0.25 2.96
CA SER A 150 -1.04 0.20 2.55
C SER A 150 -1.71 1.18 3.53
N LYS A 151 -1.24 1.27 4.80
CA LYS A 151 -1.87 2.09 5.86
C LYS A 151 -0.91 2.96 6.66
N PHE A 152 0.37 2.67 6.63
CA PHE A 152 1.38 3.31 7.46
C PHE A 152 2.61 3.69 6.64
N ALA A 153 3.29 4.72 7.11
CA ALA A 153 4.59 5.15 6.59
C ALA A 153 5.61 5.15 7.73
N LEU A 154 6.70 4.45 7.55
CA LEU A 154 7.87 4.46 8.42
C LEU A 154 8.93 5.39 7.83
N CYS A 155 9.25 6.43 8.56
CA CYS A 155 10.32 7.36 8.22
C CYS A 155 11.49 7.17 9.18
N TYR A 156 12.72 7.02 8.70
CA TYR A 156 13.88 6.93 9.56
C TYR A 156 15.13 7.57 8.96
N ASP A 157 16.10 7.88 9.80
CA ASP A 157 17.40 8.43 9.41
C ASP A 157 18.41 7.29 9.27
N LEU A 158 18.75 6.92 8.04
CA LEU A 158 19.73 5.87 7.75
C LEU A 158 21.13 6.28 8.23
N GLY A 159 21.70 5.51 9.14
CA GLY A 159 22.95 5.86 9.83
C GLY A 159 22.78 6.83 10.98
N GLY A 160 21.60 7.44 11.13
CA GLY A 160 21.14 8.14 12.33
C GLY A 160 20.46 7.18 13.30
N ASN A 161 19.71 7.70 14.26
CA ASN A 161 19.10 6.88 15.31
C ASN A 161 17.64 7.25 15.60
N THR A 162 16.99 8.02 14.75
CA THR A 162 15.61 8.46 14.94
C THR A 162 14.70 7.85 13.88
N TYR A 163 13.48 7.49 14.30
CA TYR A 163 12.43 7.07 13.40
C TYR A 163 11.09 7.71 13.78
N SER A 164 10.16 7.72 12.85
CA SER A 164 8.78 8.17 13.04
C SER A 164 7.83 7.31 12.22
N VAL A 165 6.65 7.05 12.78
CA VAL A 165 5.57 6.32 12.11
C VAL A 165 4.41 7.27 11.89
N PHE A 166 3.89 7.28 10.68
CA PHE A 166 2.73 8.07 10.26
C PHE A 166 1.63 7.16 9.72
N ASN A 167 0.42 7.63 9.84
CA ASN A 167 -0.64 7.23 8.93
C ASN A 167 -1.11 8.47 8.14
N THR A 168 -2.15 8.32 7.34
CA THR A 168 -2.68 9.41 6.52
C THR A 168 -3.31 10.55 7.32
N PHE A 169 -3.46 10.41 8.63
CA PHE A 169 -4.13 11.37 9.51
C PHE A 169 -3.19 12.06 10.49
N ALA A 170 -2.16 11.37 10.94
CA ALA A 170 -1.36 11.83 12.08
C ALA A 170 0.05 11.24 12.11
N HIS A 171 0.93 11.92 12.83
CA HIS A 171 2.17 11.38 13.36
C HIS A 171 1.82 10.52 14.58
N LEU A 172 2.08 9.21 14.50
CA LEU A 172 1.62 8.22 15.47
C LEU A 172 2.66 7.93 16.56
N ALA A 173 3.92 7.76 16.15
CA ALA A 173 5.02 7.42 17.02
C ALA A 173 6.33 8.03 16.53
N SER A 174 7.22 8.35 17.47
CA SER A 174 8.59 8.77 17.17
C SER A 174 9.48 8.39 18.33
N GLU A 175 10.65 7.87 18.05
CA GLU A 175 11.62 7.47 19.06
C GLU A 175 13.05 7.74 18.59
N THR A 176 13.94 7.91 19.57
CA THR A 176 15.38 7.99 19.35
C THR A 176 16.04 6.76 19.95
N LEU A 177 16.61 5.93 19.11
CA LEU A 177 17.28 4.69 19.49
C LEU A 177 18.70 4.94 20.04
N GLU A 178 19.24 3.95 20.72
CA GLU A 178 20.61 4.04 21.25
C GLU A 178 21.66 3.94 20.13
N TYR A 179 21.37 3.18 19.07
CA TYR A 179 22.30 2.86 18.00
C TYR A 179 21.78 3.29 16.63
N ALA A 180 22.71 3.42 15.68
CA ALA A 180 22.42 3.81 14.34
C ALA A 180 21.51 2.80 13.61
N ILE A 181 20.50 3.31 12.92
CA ILE A 181 19.57 2.54 12.11
C ILE A 181 20.27 2.15 10.80
N THR A 182 20.17 0.88 10.46
CA THR A 182 20.76 0.31 9.23
C THR A 182 19.73 -0.08 8.20
N ASP A 183 18.49 -0.36 8.63
CA ASP A 183 17.38 -0.68 7.76
C ASP A 183 16.06 -0.68 8.56
N GLY A 184 14.90 -0.74 7.88
CA GLY A 184 13.60 -0.86 8.51
C GLY A 184 12.49 -1.10 7.51
N ASP A 185 11.41 -1.76 7.94
CA ASP A 185 10.23 -2.05 7.13
C ASP A 185 8.96 -2.06 7.97
N ILE A 186 7.79 -1.81 7.35
CA ILE A 186 6.50 -1.68 8.03
C ILE A 186 5.40 -2.44 7.30
N ALA A 187 4.59 -3.19 8.07
CA ALA A 187 3.46 -3.96 7.58
C ALA A 187 2.15 -3.14 7.56
N ASP A 188 1.11 -3.69 6.93
CA ASP A 188 -0.21 -3.06 6.79
C ASP A 188 -1.02 -3.02 8.10
N ASP A 189 -0.67 -3.86 9.07
CA ASP A 189 -1.28 -3.85 10.40
C ASP A 189 -0.63 -2.82 11.35
N GLY A 190 0.48 -2.18 10.93
CA GLY A 190 1.25 -1.22 11.69
C GLY A 190 2.43 -1.82 12.47
N SER A 191 2.60 -3.14 12.47
CA SER A 191 3.82 -3.76 12.99
C SER A 191 5.01 -3.41 12.11
N PHE A 192 6.19 -3.25 12.71
CA PHE A 192 7.39 -2.86 11.98
C PHE A 192 8.66 -3.43 12.59
N ALA A 193 9.72 -3.44 11.79
CA ALA A 193 11.05 -3.84 12.18
C ALA A 193 12.05 -2.72 11.94
N ILE A 194 13.00 -2.54 12.85
CA ILE A 194 14.13 -1.63 12.69
C ILE A 194 15.42 -2.37 13.01
N GLY A 195 16.29 -2.44 12.02
CA GLY A 195 17.65 -2.92 12.17
C GLY A 195 18.57 -1.83 12.69
N THR A 196 19.41 -2.16 13.66
CA THR A 196 20.43 -1.25 14.20
C THR A 196 21.77 -1.95 14.33
N SER A 197 22.84 -1.17 14.32
CA SER A 197 24.15 -1.65 14.84
C SER A 197 24.09 -1.85 16.36
N THR A 198 25.02 -2.59 16.96
CA THR A 198 25.15 -2.70 18.42
C THR A 198 26.62 -2.82 18.82
N ARG A 199 26.91 -2.77 20.13
CA ARG A 199 28.28 -2.93 20.64
C ARG A 199 28.71 -4.38 20.74
N GLU A 200 27.81 -5.26 21.16
CA GLU A 200 28.13 -6.68 21.47
C GLU A 200 27.93 -7.57 20.24
N TYR A 201 26.93 -7.23 19.42
CA TYR A 201 26.62 -7.91 18.16
C TYR A 201 26.73 -6.90 17.03
N ARG A 202 26.83 -7.37 15.78
CA ARG A 202 26.88 -6.49 14.61
C ARG A 202 25.51 -5.92 14.27
N THR A 203 24.47 -6.71 14.52
CA THR A 203 23.09 -6.36 14.19
C THR A 203 22.15 -6.66 15.36
N ALA A 204 21.20 -5.75 15.59
CA ALA A 204 19.98 -6.01 16.35
C ALA A 204 18.78 -5.58 15.51
N VAL A 205 17.88 -6.50 15.20
CA VAL A 205 16.59 -6.19 14.61
C VAL A 205 15.55 -6.09 15.73
N GLN A 206 15.00 -4.90 15.89
CA GLN A 206 13.97 -4.60 16.87
C GLN A 206 12.62 -4.77 16.21
N LEU A 207 11.74 -5.61 16.79
CA LEU A 207 10.42 -5.92 16.27
C LEU A 207 9.37 -5.23 17.13
N TYR A 208 8.45 -4.52 16.50
CA TYR A 208 7.39 -3.75 17.15
C TYR A 208 6.02 -4.30 16.71
N ASP A 209 5.07 -4.31 17.63
CA ASP A 209 3.68 -4.68 17.35
C ASP A 209 2.90 -3.51 16.71
N SER A 210 1.63 -3.77 16.38
CA SER A 210 0.71 -2.78 15.79
C SER A 210 0.35 -1.61 16.74
N ASP A 211 0.66 -1.72 18.03
CA ASP A 211 0.58 -0.64 19.02
C ASP A 211 1.90 0.14 19.15
N PHE A 212 2.88 -0.14 18.28
CA PHE A 212 4.23 0.45 18.26
C PHE A 212 5.07 0.15 19.50
N LYS A 213 4.80 -0.98 20.16
CA LYS A 213 5.57 -1.43 21.33
C LYS A 213 6.62 -2.44 20.92
N LEU A 214 7.81 -2.29 21.44
CA LEU A 214 8.88 -3.27 21.25
C LEU A 214 8.48 -4.62 21.86
N ILE A 215 8.39 -5.67 21.03
CA ILE A 215 8.02 -7.03 21.45
C ILE A 215 9.20 -7.97 21.49
N SER A 216 10.20 -7.77 20.65
CA SER A 216 11.34 -8.68 20.54
C SER A 216 12.56 -7.96 19.97
N ARG A 217 13.73 -8.52 20.23
CA ARG A 217 15.01 -8.04 19.73
C ARG A 217 15.85 -9.22 19.24
N VAL A 218 16.08 -9.31 17.94
CA VAL A 218 16.84 -10.37 17.29
C VAL A 218 18.28 -9.93 17.11
N LEU A 219 19.23 -10.61 17.77
CA LEU A 219 20.65 -10.27 17.75
C LEU A 219 21.42 -11.19 16.80
N ARG A 220 22.30 -10.63 15.96
CA ARG A 220 23.13 -11.39 15.00
C ARG A 220 24.58 -10.90 15.03
N GLU A 221 25.50 -11.84 14.84
CA GLU A 221 26.94 -11.56 14.75
C GLU A 221 27.34 -11.07 13.35
N ASP A 222 26.45 -11.23 12.35
CA ASP A 222 26.61 -10.82 10.98
C ASP A 222 25.96 -9.46 10.72
N TYR A 223 26.32 -8.79 9.61
CA TYR A 223 25.77 -7.49 9.24
C TYR A 223 24.41 -7.64 8.58
N LEU A 224 23.46 -6.77 8.95
CA LEU A 224 22.17 -6.68 8.28
C LEU A 224 22.36 -6.19 6.83
N CYS A 225 21.73 -6.90 5.89
CA CYS A 225 21.64 -6.49 4.50
C CYS A 225 20.23 -5.95 4.17
N ASP A 226 19.18 -6.64 4.66
CA ASP A 226 17.79 -6.27 4.39
C ASP A 226 16.86 -6.86 5.45
N VAL A 227 15.77 -6.18 5.73
CA VAL A 227 14.67 -6.67 6.57
C VAL A 227 13.34 -6.38 5.89
N LYS A 228 12.47 -7.39 5.78
CA LYS A 228 11.14 -7.27 5.15
C LYS A 228 10.08 -7.93 6.01
N LEU A 229 8.94 -7.25 6.17
CA LEU A 229 7.75 -7.83 6.79
C LEU A 229 6.76 -8.30 5.74
N ARG A 230 6.04 -9.38 6.05
CA ARG A 230 4.84 -9.68 5.27
C ARG A 230 3.80 -8.57 5.48
N PRO A 231 3.00 -8.23 4.45
CA PRO A 231 2.01 -7.17 4.56
C PRO A 231 1.03 -7.35 5.74
N ASP A 232 0.71 -8.60 6.10
CA ASP A 232 -0.18 -8.93 7.23
C ASP A 232 0.50 -8.89 8.62
N GLY A 233 1.80 -8.55 8.68
CA GLY A 233 2.57 -8.48 9.93
C GLY A 233 2.88 -9.84 10.56
N SER A 234 2.57 -10.96 9.88
CA SER A 234 2.72 -12.30 10.47
C SER A 234 4.17 -12.77 10.59
N GLU A 235 5.02 -12.40 9.64
CA GLU A 235 6.39 -12.86 9.53
C GLU A 235 7.35 -11.72 9.17
N VAL A 236 8.59 -11.85 9.63
CA VAL A 236 9.71 -10.99 9.24
C VAL A 236 10.81 -11.84 8.60
N ALA A 237 11.30 -11.38 7.45
CA ALA A 237 12.48 -11.91 6.78
C ALA A 237 13.68 -11.04 7.15
N ILE A 238 14.74 -11.65 7.64
CA ILE A 238 15.99 -10.98 8.03
C ILE A 238 17.11 -11.56 7.18
N MET A 239 17.81 -10.72 6.44
CA MET A 239 18.98 -11.11 5.67
C MET A 239 20.24 -10.51 6.26
N THR A 240 21.20 -11.37 6.60
CA THR A 240 22.49 -10.96 7.12
C THR A 240 23.64 -11.50 6.28
N VAL A 241 24.78 -10.82 6.30
CA VAL A 241 26.00 -11.23 5.66
C VAL A 241 27.15 -11.31 6.64
N GLY A 242 27.80 -12.46 6.62
CA GLY A 242 29.05 -12.71 7.34
C GLY A 242 30.20 -13.07 6.38
N SER A 243 31.31 -13.51 6.96
CA SER A 243 32.47 -13.98 6.19
C SER A 243 32.90 -15.34 6.71
N VAL A 244 33.01 -16.29 5.78
CA VAL A 244 33.53 -17.64 6.06
C VAL A 244 34.69 -17.94 5.10
N ASN A 245 35.84 -18.27 5.63
CA ASN A 245 37.05 -18.58 4.86
C ASN A 245 37.45 -17.47 3.83
N GLY A 246 37.17 -16.20 4.16
CA GLY A 246 37.48 -15.05 3.31
C GLY A 246 36.48 -14.76 2.20
N GLY A 247 35.38 -15.51 2.09
CA GLY A 247 34.25 -15.24 1.19
C GLY A 247 33.04 -14.74 1.94
N PHE A 248 32.17 -14.01 1.27
CA PHE A 248 30.88 -13.63 1.82
C PHE A 248 29.93 -14.82 1.92
N MET A 249 29.16 -14.84 2.97
CA MET A 249 28.13 -15.83 3.23
C MET A 249 26.87 -15.10 3.69
N THR A 250 25.81 -15.22 2.93
CA THR A 250 24.52 -14.62 3.24
C THR A 250 23.61 -15.63 3.91
N THR A 251 22.97 -15.21 4.99
CA THR A 251 21.95 -16.00 5.71
C THR A 251 20.62 -15.26 5.64
N VAL A 252 19.57 -15.98 5.24
CA VAL A 252 18.18 -15.50 5.27
C VAL A 252 17.41 -16.29 6.31
N GLU A 253 16.73 -15.61 7.19
CA GLU A 253 15.94 -16.19 8.28
C GLU A 253 14.52 -15.64 8.24
N ILE A 254 13.53 -16.51 8.45
CA ILE A 254 12.13 -16.14 8.61
C ILE A 254 11.73 -16.41 10.05
N LEU A 255 11.17 -15.39 10.70
CA LEU A 255 10.64 -15.45 12.05
C LEU A 255 9.16 -15.05 12.04
N GLU A 256 8.35 -15.68 12.88
CA GLU A 256 7.02 -15.17 13.20
C GLU A 256 7.16 -13.95 14.10
N LEU A 257 6.39 -12.89 13.83
CA LEU A 257 6.43 -11.69 14.66
C LEU A 257 6.00 -12.01 16.10
N GLY A 258 6.85 -11.65 17.07
CA GLY A 258 6.62 -11.98 18.50
C GLY A 258 7.01 -13.41 18.91
N ALA A 259 7.52 -14.23 18.01
CA ALA A 259 8.10 -15.53 18.37
C ALA A 259 9.62 -15.42 18.54
N ASP A 260 10.16 -16.14 19.56
CA ASP A 260 11.60 -16.15 19.83
C ASP A 260 12.37 -17.17 18.96
N LYS A 261 11.71 -17.81 17.99
CA LYS A 261 12.29 -18.89 17.21
C LYS A 261 12.32 -18.59 15.73
N ILE A 262 13.45 -18.92 15.11
CA ILE A 262 13.59 -18.98 13.66
C ILE A 262 12.66 -20.09 13.15
N LYS A 263 11.78 -19.75 12.21
CA LYS A 263 10.88 -20.67 11.55
C LYS A 263 11.58 -21.42 10.43
N TYR A 264 12.27 -20.67 9.58
CA TYR A 264 13.06 -21.17 8.47
C TYR A 264 14.38 -20.42 8.36
N SER A 265 15.43 -21.08 7.87
CA SER A 265 16.71 -20.45 7.61
C SER A 265 17.41 -21.11 6.43
N THR A 266 18.05 -20.32 5.60
CA THR A 266 18.91 -20.78 4.51
C THR A 266 20.18 -19.95 4.45
N THR A 267 21.26 -20.54 3.96
CA THR A 267 22.56 -19.87 3.83
C THR A 267 23.17 -20.18 2.47
N PHE A 268 23.75 -19.18 1.83
CA PHE A 268 24.40 -19.35 0.54
C PHE A 268 25.65 -18.46 0.40
N PRO A 269 26.63 -18.85 -0.44
CA PRO A 269 27.78 -18.02 -0.72
C PRO A 269 27.42 -16.83 -1.59
N GLY A 270 28.01 -15.67 -1.31
CA GLY A 270 27.77 -14.40 -2.00
C GLY A 270 27.28 -13.32 -1.08
N LEU A 271 27.15 -12.10 -1.59
CA LEU A 271 26.62 -10.94 -0.91
C LEU A 271 25.17 -10.69 -1.35
N GLY A 272 24.22 -10.96 -0.46
CA GLY A 272 22.80 -10.61 -0.68
C GLY A 272 22.57 -9.11 -0.57
N TYR A 273 21.73 -8.56 -1.46
CA TYR A 273 21.38 -7.15 -1.48
C TYR A 273 19.95 -6.89 -1.02
N ASN A 274 18.98 -7.61 -1.59
CA ASN A 274 17.54 -7.40 -1.35
C ASN A 274 16.80 -8.71 -1.21
N ILE A 275 15.80 -8.71 -0.33
CA ILE A 275 14.75 -9.73 -0.25
C ILE A 275 13.48 -9.14 -0.82
N TYR A 276 12.83 -9.88 -1.70
CA TYR A 276 11.52 -9.56 -2.23
C TYR A 276 10.51 -10.62 -1.81
N LEU A 277 9.38 -10.18 -1.29
CA LEU A 277 8.26 -11.05 -0.93
C LEU A 277 7.44 -11.34 -2.18
N THR A 278 7.10 -12.61 -2.41
CA THR A 278 6.23 -13.03 -3.51
C THR A 278 5.04 -13.79 -2.96
N GLU A 279 3.98 -13.96 -3.77
CA GLU A 279 2.80 -14.74 -3.38
C GLU A 279 3.16 -16.15 -2.84
N SER A 280 4.17 -16.80 -3.41
CA SER A 280 4.52 -18.19 -3.10
C SER A 280 5.78 -18.35 -2.25
N GLY A 281 6.50 -17.26 -1.93
CA GLY A 281 7.75 -17.35 -1.18
C GLY A 281 8.57 -16.07 -1.23
N PHE A 282 9.83 -16.18 -1.67
CA PHE A 282 10.81 -15.09 -1.63
C PHE A 282 11.71 -15.11 -2.85
N ALA A 283 12.10 -13.93 -3.31
CA ALA A 283 13.22 -13.78 -4.24
C ALA A 283 14.35 -13.03 -3.54
N VAL A 284 15.57 -13.52 -3.65
CA VAL A 284 16.78 -12.91 -3.07
C VAL A 284 17.73 -12.55 -4.18
N VAL A 285 18.09 -11.28 -4.24
CA VAL A 285 19.09 -10.77 -5.19
C VAL A 285 20.44 -10.71 -4.51
N SER A 286 21.45 -11.34 -5.12
CA SER A 286 22.83 -11.32 -4.63
C SER A 286 23.78 -10.72 -5.67
N ASP A 287 25.08 -10.67 -5.35
CA ASP A 287 26.13 -10.20 -6.25
C ASP A 287 26.35 -11.11 -7.48
N ASN A 288 25.92 -12.36 -7.41
CA ASN A 288 26.19 -13.36 -8.44
C ASN A 288 24.93 -13.94 -9.10
N ASP A 289 23.84 -14.04 -8.35
CA ASP A 289 22.62 -14.71 -8.78
C ASP A 289 21.36 -14.13 -8.14
N ILE A 290 20.24 -14.47 -8.74
CA ILE A 290 18.91 -14.26 -8.18
C ILE A 290 18.38 -15.63 -7.79
N ARG A 291 17.96 -15.78 -6.54
CA ARG A 291 17.48 -17.02 -5.96
C ARG A 291 15.99 -16.91 -5.64
N PHE A 292 15.24 -17.87 -6.13
CA PHE A 292 13.81 -17.98 -5.84
C PHE A 292 13.60 -19.12 -4.84
N TYR A 293 12.91 -18.81 -3.76
CA TYR A 293 12.61 -19.72 -2.66
C TYR A 293 11.11 -19.83 -2.47
N ASP A 294 10.67 -21.00 -2.05
CA ASP A 294 9.30 -21.16 -1.55
C ASP A 294 9.12 -20.54 -0.14
N ALA A 295 7.91 -20.65 0.40
CA ALA A 295 7.58 -20.10 1.73
C ALA A 295 8.35 -20.75 2.90
N SER A 296 8.98 -21.91 2.67
CA SER A 296 9.82 -22.63 3.66
C SER A 296 11.32 -22.39 3.47
N LEU A 297 11.71 -21.46 2.60
CA LEU A 297 13.08 -21.18 2.18
C LEU A 297 13.77 -22.36 1.51
N GLU A 298 13.02 -23.27 0.87
CA GLU A 298 13.61 -24.24 -0.04
C GLU A 298 13.87 -23.61 -1.41
N LEU A 299 15.07 -23.82 -1.95
CA LEU A 299 15.48 -23.22 -3.22
C LEU A 299 14.69 -23.83 -4.38
N VAL A 300 13.91 -23.00 -5.07
CA VAL A 300 13.16 -23.38 -6.28
C VAL A 300 14.04 -23.26 -7.52
N SER A 301 14.74 -22.13 -7.69
CA SER A 301 15.66 -21.89 -8.79
C SER A 301 16.71 -20.84 -8.45
N SER A 302 17.80 -20.83 -9.21
CA SER A 302 18.86 -19.81 -9.13
C SER A 302 19.29 -19.40 -10.52
N LEU A 303 19.34 -18.10 -10.78
CA LEU A 303 19.66 -17.50 -12.07
C LEU A 303 20.89 -16.61 -11.92
N GLY A 304 22.02 -17.05 -12.50
CA GLY A 304 23.22 -16.22 -12.52
C GLY A 304 23.04 -15.00 -13.41
N HIS A 305 23.44 -13.82 -12.96
CA HIS A 305 23.30 -12.57 -13.73
C HIS A 305 24.64 -11.87 -14.02
N GLY A 306 25.71 -12.26 -13.37
CA GLY A 306 26.98 -11.55 -13.49
C GLY A 306 26.88 -10.09 -13.04
N SER A 307 27.78 -9.25 -13.53
CA SER A 307 27.84 -7.81 -13.16
C SER A 307 26.95 -6.90 -14.01
N SER A 308 26.04 -7.45 -14.82
CA SER A 308 25.17 -6.66 -15.72
C SER A 308 23.86 -6.21 -15.09
N LEU A 309 23.46 -6.76 -13.95
CA LEU A 309 22.26 -6.35 -13.22
C LEU A 309 22.45 -4.93 -12.66
N VAL A 310 21.49 -4.05 -12.96
CA VAL A 310 21.57 -2.62 -12.62
C VAL A 310 20.46 -2.22 -11.65
N MET A 311 19.26 -2.77 -11.81
CA MET A 311 18.09 -2.38 -11.02
C MET A 311 17.13 -3.55 -10.92
N THR A 312 16.45 -3.65 -9.79
CA THR A 312 15.41 -4.66 -9.54
C THR A 312 14.23 -4.01 -8.84
N ASP A 313 13.04 -4.50 -9.13
CA ASP A 313 11.80 -4.18 -8.42
C ASP A 313 10.88 -5.39 -8.45
N CYS A 314 9.97 -5.49 -7.47
CA CYS A 314 9.12 -6.67 -7.32
C CYS A 314 7.69 -6.27 -6.94
N SER A 315 6.74 -6.92 -7.57
CA SER A 315 5.38 -7.07 -7.06
C SER A 315 5.23 -8.45 -6.41
N GLU A 316 4.11 -8.72 -5.78
CA GLU A 316 3.82 -10.07 -5.27
C GLU A 316 3.89 -11.15 -6.35
N LYS A 317 3.55 -10.80 -7.61
CA LYS A 317 3.48 -11.75 -8.75
C LYS A 317 4.77 -11.89 -9.52
N TYR A 318 5.58 -10.84 -9.63
CA TYR A 318 6.70 -10.81 -10.56
C TYR A 318 7.90 -10.05 -10.00
N LEU A 319 9.08 -10.58 -10.25
CA LEU A 319 10.35 -9.88 -10.08
C LEU A 319 10.81 -9.32 -11.43
N THR A 320 11.04 -8.02 -11.51
CA THR A 320 11.62 -7.38 -12.69
C THR A 320 13.06 -7.01 -12.44
N CYS A 321 13.91 -7.38 -13.38
CA CYS A 321 15.34 -7.12 -13.36
C CYS A 321 15.74 -6.37 -14.62
N VAL A 322 16.56 -5.33 -14.45
CA VAL A 322 17.11 -4.54 -15.56
C VAL A 322 18.59 -4.80 -15.69
N TYR A 323 18.99 -5.26 -16.85
CA TYR A 323 20.37 -5.61 -17.17
C TYR A 323 20.97 -4.62 -18.17
N SER A 324 22.21 -4.21 -17.96
CA SER A 324 22.97 -3.46 -18.96
C SER A 324 23.37 -4.39 -20.11
N THR A 325 23.07 -4.01 -21.35
CA THR A 325 23.36 -4.84 -22.55
C THR A 325 24.67 -4.49 -23.24
N GLY A 326 25.41 -3.47 -22.75
CA GLY A 326 26.66 -3.02 -23.38
C GLY A 326 27.66 -2.43 -22.40
N ILE A 327 28.95 -2.45 -22.79
CA ILE A 327 30.03 -1.84 -22.02
C ILE A 327 29.97 -0.31 -22.10
N VAL A 328 29.39 0.23 -23.17
CA VAL A 328 29.29 1.67 -23.45
C VAL A 328 27.88 1.94 -23.99
N GLY A 329 27.19 2.86 -23.38
CA GLY A 329 25.83 3.30 -23.79
C GLY A 329 24.78 3.04 -22.72
N ASN A 330 23.62 3.65 -22.91
CA ASN A 330 22.48 3.55 -22.02
C ASN A 330 21.44 2.59 -22.66
N ASN A 331 21.83 1.34 -22.89
CA ASN A 331 20.94 0.30 -23.40
C ASN A 331 20.77 -0.78 -22.35
N TYR A 332 19.54 -1.13 -22.10
CA TYR A 332 19.18 -2.07 -21.04
C TYR A 332 18.15 -3.07 -21.55
N ARG A 333 18.18 -4.26 -20.94
CA ARG A 333 17.18 -5.28 -21.11
C ARG A 333 16.40 -5.46 -19.82
N VAL A 334 15.11 -5.27 -19.88
CA VAL A 334 14.16 -5.51 -18.79
C VAL A 334 13.69 -6.95 -18.93
N ILE A 335 13.91 -7.77 -17.92
CA ILE A 335 13.44 -9.16 -17.87
C ILE A 335 12.53 -9.31 -16.66
N VAL A 336 11.37 -9.90 -16.91
CA VAL A 336 10.37 -10.17 -15.88
C VAL A 336 10.35 -11.66 -15.59
N TYR A 337 10.46 -12.01 -14.32
CA TYR A 337 10.43 -13.38 -13.83
C TYR A 337 9.19 -13.65 -13.00
N ASP A 338 8.62 -14.84 -13.14
CA ASP A 338 7.61 -15.35 -12.20
C ASP A 338 8.28 -15.80 -10.87
N PRO A 339 7.50 -16.09 -9.80
CA PRO A 339 8.07 -16.53 -8.53
C PRO A 339 8.85 -17.86 -8.57
N THR A 340 8.84 -18.57 -9.70
CA THR A 340 9.67 -19.77 -9.93
C THR A 340 10.97 -19.49 -10.68
N GLY A 341 11.20 -18.21 -11.06
CA GLY A 341 12.38 -17.80 -11.85
C GLY A 341 12.28 -18.03 -13.35
N ARG A 342 11.07 -18.32 -13.88
CA ARG A 342 10.88 -18.42 -15.33
C ARG A 342 10.66 -17.04 -15.92
N THR A 343 11.27 -16.79 -17.08
CA THR A 343 11.07 -15.56 -17.83
C THR A 343 9.64 -15.46 -18.36
N VAL A 344 8.96 -14.38 -18.03
CA VAL A 344 7.60 -14.03 -18.50
C VAL A 344 7.68 -13.17 -19.76
N CYS A 345 8.52 -12.13 -19.74
CA CYS A 345 8.78 -11.31 -20.93
C CYS A 345 10.16 -10.63 -20.86
N GLU A 346 10.60 -10.15 -22.01
CA GLU A 346 11.82 -9.35 -22.15
C GLU A 346 11.53 -8.14 -23.02
N VAL A 347 12.05 -6.97 -22.62
CA VAL A 347 11.88 -5.70 -23.36
C VAL A 347 13.19 -4.92 -23.32
N ASP A 348 13.65 -4.46 -24.49
CA ASP A 348 14.82 -3.59 -24.57
C ASP A 348 14.39 -2.12 -24.38
N VAL A 349 15.12 -1.38 -23.54
CA VAL A 349 14.94 0.04 -23.30
C VAL A 349 16.24 0.78 -23.47
N SER A 350 16.16 2.04 -23.90
CA SER A 350 17.33 2.89 -24.13
C SER A 350 17.18 4.24 -23.43
N GLY A 351 18.30 4.88 -23.12
CA GLY A 351 18.33 6.10 -22.33
C GLY A 351 18.91 5.83 -20.92
N LYS A 352 19.31 6.89 -20.22
CA LYS A 352 19.82 6.72 -18.84
C LYS A 352 18.71 6.21 -17.94
N LEU A 353 18.87 5.00 -17.41
CA LEU A 353 17.92 4.40 -16.46
C LEU A 353 17.83 5.27 -15.19
N ALA A 354 16.62 5.60 -14.78
CA ALA A 354 16.36 6.42 -13.60
C ALA A 354 15.49 5.67 -12.57
N ALA A 355 14.41 5.01 -12.99
CA ALA A 355 13.52 4.29 -12.07
C ALA A 355 12.83 3.10 -12.74
N LEU A 356 12.38 2.19 -11.89
CA LEU A 356 11.60 1.00 -12.22
C LEU A 356 10.52 0.87 -11.15
N SER A 357 9.27 0.63 -11.54
CA SER A 357 8.19 0.43 -10.59
C SER A 357 7.11 -0.49 -11.16
N HIS A 358 6.50 -1.31 -10.30
CA HIS A 358 5.28 -2.06 -10.59
C HIS A 358 4.04 -1.28 -10.13
N ASP A 359 2.89 -1.60 -10.71
CA ASP A 359 1.61 -1.20 -10.13
C ASP A 359 1.19 -2.19 -9.02
N ASP A 360 0.19 -1.81 -8.21
CA ASP A 360 -0.32 -2.63 -7.11
C ASP A 360 -0.88 -3.99 -7.55
N THR A 361 -1.29 -4.10 -8.81
CA THR A 361 -1.78 -5.37 -9.36
C THR A 361 -0.66 -6.31 -9.81
N GLY A 362 0.55 -5.76 -10.02
CA GLY A 362 1.70 -6.45 -10.58
C GLY A 362 1.59 -6.74 -12.08
N ASP A 363 0.53 -6.27 -12.74
CA ASP A 363 0.27 -6.55 -14.15
C ASP A 363 0.93 -5.53 -15.10
N TYR A 364 1.39 -4.40 -14.55
CA TYR A 364 2.05 -3.33 -15.31
C TYR A 364 3.38 -2.97 -14.68
N ILE A 365 4.37 -2.76 -15.53
CA ILE A 365 5.72 -2.33 -15.15
C ILE A 365 6.01 -1.02 -15.87
N PHE A 366 6.61 -0.09 -15.17
CA PHE A 366 7.01 1.20 -15.68
C PHE A 366 8.51 1.40 -15.52
N VAL A 367 9.16 1.80 -16.60
CA VAL A 367 10.59 2.04 -16.64
C VAL A 367 10.84 3.47 -17.10
N LEU A 368 11.46 4.27 -16.25
CA LEU A 368 11.92 5.61 -16.60
C LEU A 368 13.35 5.55 -17.13
N SER A 369 13.53 5.90 -18.38
CA SER A 369 14.83 5.95 -19.02
C SER A 369 15.01 7.21 -19.87
N GLY A 370 15.96 8.05 -19.49
CA GLY A 370 16.18 9.35 -20.13
C GLY A 370 15.03 10.33 -19.93
N SER A 371 14.28 10.60 -20.99
CA SER A 371 13.07 11.42 -21.00
C SER A 371 11.80 10.63 -21.22
N ASP A 372 11.91 9.31 -21.28
CA ASP A 372 10.82 8.44 -21.70
C ASP A 372 10.41 7.47 -20.59
N VAL A 373 9.11 7.24 -20.48
CA VAL A 373 8.53 6.18 -19.66
C VAL A 373 8.06 5.08 -20.58
N THR A 374 8.60 3.90 -20.38
CA THR A 374 8.15 2.67 -21.04
C THR A 374 7.22 1.91 -20.11
N ARG A 375 5.99 1.66 -20.54
CA ARG A 375 5.03 0.81 -19.83
C ARG A 375 4.96 -0.56 -20.48
N ILE A 376 5.14 -1.61 -19.69
CA ILE A 376 5.02 -3.00 -20.09
C ILE A 376 3.74 -3.55 -19.47
N ASN A 377 2.81 -4.03 -20.31
CA ASN A 377 1.59 -4.68 -19.88
C ASN A 377 1.74 -6.20 -20.03
N LEU A 378 1.80 -6.91 -18.91
CA LEU A 378 2.04 -8.35 -18.86
C LEU A 378 0.81 -9.17 -19.27
N VAL A 379 -0.40 -8.64 -19.05
CA VAL A 379 -1.66 -9.34 -19.35
C VAL A 379 -1.88 -9.49 -20.86
N ASN A 380 -1.71 -8.41 -21.61
CA ASN A 380 -1.94 -8.39 -23.05
C ASN A 380 -0.65 -8.42 -23.89
N ARG A 381 0.52 -8.50 -23.22
CA ARG A 381 1.85 -8.50 -23.81
C ARG A 381 2.09 -7.32 -24.76
N LYS A 382 1.79 -6.13 -24.26
CA LYS A 382 2.03 -4.89 -24.99
C LYS A 382 3.04 -4.01 -24.29
N VAL A 383 3.76 -3.27 -25.08
CA VAL A 383 4.67 -2.23 -24.61
C VAL A 383 4.31 -0.91 -25.28
N GLY A 384 4.39 0.18 -24.54
CA GLY A 384 4.19 1.53 -25.04
C GLY A 384 5.16 2.50 -24.39
N THR A 385 5.48 3.58 -25.08
CA THR A 385 6.40 4.60 -24.58
C THR A 385 5.77 5.97 -24.71
N ILE A 386 5.96 6.82 -23.68
CA ILE A 386 5.60 8.24 -23.73
C ILE A 386 6.80 9.10 -23.35
N ASN A 387 6.88 10.29 -23.90
CA ASN A 387 7.89 11.26 -23.50
C ASN A 387 7.36 12.18 -22.39
N VAL A 388 8.04 12.17 -21.24
CA VAL A 388 7.69 12.98 -20.05
C VAL A 388 8.62 14.16 -19.84
N GLY A 389 9.60 14.35 -20.71
CA GLY A 389 10.62 15.36 -20.58
C GLY A 389 11.80 14.89 -19.72
N SER A 390 12.87 15.69 -19.72
CA SER A 390 14.09 15.36 -19.00
C SER A 390 14.03 15.77 -17.52
N GLY A 391 14.77 15.06 -16.66
CA GLY A 391 14.93 15.41 -15.25
C GLY A 391 14.05 14.60 -14.30
N GLY A 392 13.30 13.61 -14.80
CA GLY A 392 12.65 12.62 -13.96
C GLY A 392 13.69 11.73 -13.27
N PHE A 393 13.49 11.47 -11.99
CA PHE A 393 14.39 10.63 -11.20
C PHE A 393 13.69 9.44 -10.53
N ASP A 394 12.35 9.47 -10.47
CA ASP A 394 11.57 8.39 -9.89
C ASP A 394 10.21 8.25 -10.58
N ILE A 395 9.60 7.07 -10.47
CA ILE A 395 8.25 6.74 -10.93
C ILE A 395 7.46 6.15 -9.77
N LEU A 396 6.28 6.73 -9.51
CA LEU A 396 5.38 6.31 -8.45
C LEU A 396 4.09 5.79 -9.07
N VAL A 397 3.83 4.52 -8.90
CA VAL A 397 2.67 3.83 -9.49
C VAL A 397 1.87 3.15 -8.39
N GLN A 398 0.59 3.43 -8.32
CA GLN A 398 -0.34 2.70 -7.49
C GLN A 398 -1.34 1.93 -8.35
N ALA A 399 -1.89 2.58 -9.36
CA ALA A 399 -2.88 1.97 -10.24
C ALA A 399 -2.49 2.18 -11.71
N PRO A 400 -2.87 1.28 -12.62
CA PRO A 400 -2.53 1.42 -14.04
C PRO A 400 -3.22 2.61 -14.72
N SER A 401 -4.18 3.25 -14.05
CA SER A 401 -4.96 4.39 -14.56
C SER A 401 -4.23 5.73 -14.50
N SER A 402 -3.27 5.88 -13.57
CA SER A 402 -2.44 7.09 -13.46
C SER A 402 -1.17 6.80 -12.65
N PHE A 403 -0.10 7.47 -12.99
CA PHE A 403 1.17 7.39 -12.28
C PHE A 403 1.83 8.76 -12.23
N LEU A 404 2.78 8.91 -11.33
CA LEU A 404 3.54 10.13 -11.17
C LEU A 404 4.98 9.92 -11.61
N VAL A 405 5.53 10.92 -12.29
CA VAL A 405 6.97 11.01 -12.55
C VAL A 405 7.53 12.10 -11.65
N ALA A 406 8.42 11.73 -10.74
CA ALA A 406 9.07 12.66 -9.83
C ALA A 406 10.15 13.50 -10.54
N MET A 407 10.03 14.79 -10.43
CA MET A 407 10.99 15.79 -10.88
C MET A 407 11.62 16.51 -9.67
N SER A 408 12.59 17.35 -9.86
CA SER A 408 13.33 17.96 -8.74
C SER A 408 12.48 18.75 -7.73
N ASN A 409 11.33 19.32 -8.16
CA ASN A 409 10.46 20.14 -7.31
C ASN A 409 8.97 19.98 -7.57
N TYR A 410 8.58 18.98 -8.33
CA TYR A 410 7.20 18.59 -8.56
C TYR A 410 7.11 17.13 -9.03
N ALA A 411 5.96 16.48 -8.82
CA ALA A 411 5.58 15.24 -9.49
C ALA A 411 4.62 15.55 -10.64
N LEU A 412 4.91 15.01 -11.81
CA LEU A 412 4.08 15.14 -13.02
C LEU A 412 3.11 13.97 -13.10
N THR A 413 1.82 14.26 -13.20
CA THR A 413 0.80 13.23 -13.41
C THR A 413 0.74 12.83 -14.88
N CYS A 414 0.79 11.52 -15.13
CA CYS A 414 0.71 10.92 -16.44
C CYS A 414 -0.48 9.94 -16.49
N THR A 415 -1.10 9.81 -17.66
CA THR A 415 -2.23 8.92 -17.90
C THR A 415 -1.92 7.85 -18.93
N PRO A 416 -2.48 6.64 -18.82
CA PRO A 416 -2.25 5.55 -19.79
C PRO A 416 -2.73 5.84 -21.21
N ALA A 417 -3.67 6.76 -21.39
CA ALA A 417 -4.18 7.15 -22.72
C ALA A 417 -3.11 7.75 -23.64
N ASP A 418 -2.00 8.20 -23.05
CA ASP A 418 -0.90 8.83 -23.77
C ASP A 418 0.08 7.82 -24.39
N PHE A 419 -0.05 6.52 -24.05
CA PHE A 419 0.83 5.47 -24.59
C PHE A 419 0.39 4.96 -25.95
N ALA A 420 1.28 5.03 -26.93
CA ALA A 420 1.16 4.33 -28.20
C ALA A 420 1.65 2.89 -28.03
N GLU A 421 0.74 1.94 -27.81
CA GLU A 421 1.08 0.55 -27.51
C GLU A 421 1.28 -0.30 -28.77
N HIS A 422 2.24 -1.22 -28.72
CA HIS A 422 2.46 -2.29 -29.69
C HIS A 422 2.73 -3.62 -28.96
N TYR A 423 2.56 -4.75 -29.66
CA TYR A 423 2.80 -6.07 -29.07
C TYR A 423 4.30 -6.30 -28.85
N ILE A 424 4.61 -6.97 -27.72
CA ILE A 424 5.96 -7.45 -27.47
C ILE A 424 6.23 -8.63 -28.41
N ASP A 425 7.33 -8.56 -29.16
CA ASP A 425 7.73 -9.65 -30.05
C ASP A 425 7.95 -10.93 -29.23
N SER A 426 7.24 -12.00 -29.58
CA SER A 426 7.45 -13.32 -28.98
C SER A 426 8.73 -13.92 -29.58
N ASN A 427 9.82 -13.90 -28.82
CA ASN A 427 11.00 -14.69 -29.15
C ASN A 427 10.81 -16.18 -28.85
#